data_a0eb4f9b7774023a9243a3d20c900516
#
_entry.id   a0eb4f9b7774023a9243a3d20c900516
#
_cell.length_a   1.000
_cell.length_b   1.000
_cell.length_c   1.000
_cell.angle_alpha   90.00
_cell.angle_beta   90.00
_cell.angle_gamma   90.00
#
_symmetry.space_group_name_H-M   'P 1'
#
loop_
_entity.id
_entity.type
_entity.pdbx_description
1 polymer ?
#
loop_
_entity_poly.entity_id
_entity_poly.type
_entity_poly.pdbx_seq_one_letter_code
_entity_poly.pdbx_strand_id
1 'polypeptide(L)'
;MTIEITILTAPGCTTCDQAKARVQKVVEQCEQKIPGMSYRTVDVAKSPEIGTRYGILSTPAIIINDKLAFRGVPKEKALRKILESF
;
A
#
# COMPACT_ATOMS: atom_id res chain seq x y z
N MET A 1 3.37 -11.29 14.60
CA MET A 1 3.83 -10.02 14.06
C MET A 1 2.75 -9.41 13.19
N THR A 2 2.60 -8.09 13.23
CA THR A 2 1.61 -7.39 12.42
C THR A 2 2.25 -6.87 11.15
N ILE A 3 1.50 -6.91 10.05
CA ILE A 3 1.91 -6.31 8.79
C ILE A 3 1.02 -5.10 8.56
N GLU A 4 1.62 -3.92 8.48
CA GLU A 4 0.91 -2.68 8.23
C GLU A 4 1.18 -2.20 6.82
N ILE A 5 0.11 -2.01 6.06
CA ILE A 5 0.17 -1.56 4.68
C ILE A 5 -0.40 -0.15 4.61
N THR A 6 0.36 0.79 4.07
CA THR A 6 -0.10 2.15 3.86
C THR A 6 -0.16 2.45 2.37
N ILE A 7 -1.32 2.89 1.91
CA ILE A 7 -1.53 3.26 0.52
C ILE A 7 -1.53 4.77 0.43
N LEU A 8 -0.54 5.33 -0.25
CA LEU A 8 -0.46 6.78 -0.44
C LEU A 8 -1.30 7.19 -1.64
N THR A 9 -2.19 8.14 -1.43
CA THR A 9 -3.11 8.64 -2.46
C THR A 9 -2.99 10.16 -2.58
N ALA A 10 -3.61 10.72 -3.61
CA ALA A 10 -3.66 12.16 -3.82
C ALA A 10 -4.96 12.53 -4.53
N PRO A 11 -5.44 13.78 -4.38
CA PRO A 11 -6.61 14.25 -5.11
C PRO A 11 -6.37 14.13 -6.63
N GLY A 12 -7.39 13.70 -7.37
CA GLY A 12 -7.30 13.56 -8.82
C GLY A 12 -6.51 12.34 -9.31
N CYS A 13 -6.09 11.48 -8.42
CA CYS A 13 -5.39 10.26 -8.78
C CYS A 13 -6.38 9.21 -9.29
N THR A 14 -6.35 8.92 -10.61
CA THR A 14 -7.29 7.99 -11.21
C THR A 14 -6.95 6.53 -10.90
N THR A 15 -5.68 6.22 -10.60
CA THR A 15 -5.23 4.85 -10.35
C THR A 15 -5.20 4.49 -8.87
N CYS A 16 -5.38 5.48 -7.98
CA CYS A 16 -5.36 5.21 -6.53
C CYS A 16 -6.48 4.27 -6.09
N ASP A 17 -7.67 4.39 -6.71
CA ASP A 17 -8.78 3.48 -6.40
C ASP A 17 -8.46 2.04 -6.81
N GLN A 18 -7.75 1.86 -7.93
CA GLN A 18 -7.30 0.54 -8.36
C GLN A 18 -6.30 -0.05 -7.37
N ALA A 19 -5.37 0.78 -6.89
CA ALA A 19 -4.39 0.33 -5.90
C ALA A 19 -5.06 -0.08 -4.60
N LYS A 20 -6.03 0.70 -4.13
CA LYS A 20 -6.80 0.38 -2.92
C LYS A 20 -7.54 -0.94 -3.07
N ALA A 21 -8.24 -1.12 -4.19
CA ALA A 21 -8.99 -2.34 -4.45
C ALA A 21 -8.05 -3.55 -4.54
N ARG A 22 -6.90 -3.37 -5.17
CA ARG A 22 -5.92 -4.45 -5.31
C ARG A 22 -5.36 -4.87 -3.95
N VAL A 23 -4.99 -3.90 -3.12
CA VAL A 23 -4.48 -4.18 -1.77
C VAL A 23 -5.54 -4.86 -0.93
N GLN A 24 -6.78 -4.35 -0.96
CA GLN A 24 -7.88 -4.94 -0.21
C GLN A 24 -8.10 -6.40 -0.60
N LYS A 25 -8.10 -6.69 -1.89
CA LYS A 25 -8.31 -8.05 -2.39
C LYS A 25 -7.22 -9.00 -1.90
N VAL A 26 -5.96 -8.58 -2.01
CA VAL A 26 -4.84 -9.42 -1.61
C VAL A 26 -4.81 -9.61 -0.10
N VAL A 27 -5.10 -8.56 0.67
CA VAL A 27 -5.17 -8.67 2.13
C VAL A 27 -6.24 -9.69 2.54
N GLU A 28 -7.41 -9.63 1.94
CA GLU A 28 -8.48 -10.59 2.24
C GLU A 28 -8.06 -12.02 1.91
N GLN A 29 -7.31 -12.23 0.84
CA GLN A 29 -6.82 -13.55 0.45
C GLN A 29 -5.72 -14.06 1.39
N CYS A 30 -4.85 -13.17 1.84
CA CYS A 30 -3.71 -13.54 2.67
C CYS A 30 -4.02 -13.59 4.17
N GLU A 31 -5.09 -12.93 4.60
CA GLU A 31 -5.44 -12.82 6.01
C GLU A 31 -5.68 -14.17 6.67
N GLN A 32 -6.15 -15.15 5.91
CA GLN A 32 -6.36 -16.50 6.42
C GLN A 32 -5.05 -17.20 6.76
N LYS A 33 -3.97 -16.87 6.05
CA LYS A 33 -2.66 -17.48 6.27
C LYS A 33 -1.78 -16.62 7.18
N ILE A 34 -1.95 -15.30 7.12
CA ILE A 34 -1.11 -14.35 7.86
C ILE A 34 -2.04 -13.44 8.67
N PRO A 35 -2.38 -13.81 9.91
CA PRO A 35 -3.24 -12.96 10.75
C PRO A 35 -2.49 -11.70 11.21
N GLY A 36 -3.25 -10.66 11.52
CA GLY A 36 -2.68 -9.40 12.00
C GLY A 36 -2.31 -8.41 10.90
N MET A 37 -2.77 -8.66 9.68
CA MET A 37 -2.54 -7.77 8.56
C MET A 37 -3.57 -6.64 8.55
N SER A 38 -3.12 -5.40 8.36
CA SER A 38 -4.01 -4.24 8.28
C SER A 38 -3.56 -3.31 7.16
N TYR A 39 -4.47 -2.51 6.64
CA TYR A 39 -4.14 -1.51 5.64
C TYR A 39 -4.92 -0.23 5.87
N ARG A 40 -4.34 0.88 5.42
CA ARG A 40 -4.97 2.19 5.51
C ARG A 40 -4.55 3.04 4.32
N THR A 41 -5.31 4.09 4.05
CA THR A 41 -4.97 5.06 3.02
C THR A 41 -4.56 6.38 3.66
N VAL A 42 -3.58 7.04 3.06
CA VAL A 42 -3.13 8.37 3.50
C VAL A 42 -3.04 9.28 2.29
N ASP A 43 -3.67 10.44 2.39
CA ASP A 43 -3.62 11.46 1.34
C ASP A 43 -2.35 12.29 1.51
N VAL A 44 -1.44 12.22 0.55
CA VAL A 44 -0.16 12.95 0.62
C VAL A 44 -0.35 14.46 0.53
N ALA A 45 -1.48 14.92 -0.01
CA ALA A 45 -1.77 16.36 -0.02
C ALA A 45 -2.10 16.88 1.38
N LYS A 46 -2.68 16.03 2.22
CA LYS A 46 -2.98 16.37 3.62
C LYS A 46 -1.80 16.09 4.54
N SER A 47 -0.93 15.16 4.16
CA SER A 47 0.23 14.76 4.94
C SER A 47 1.48 14.74 4.06
N PRO A 48 1.95 15.91 3.59
CA PRO A 48 3.06 15.97 2.64
C PRO A 48 4.38 15.44 3.20
N GLU A 49 4.55 15.44 4.51
CA GLU A 49 5.74 14.92 5.16
C GLU A 49 5.94 13.42 4.89
N ILE A 50 4.85 12.68 4.68
CA ILE A 50 4.94 11.26 4.37
C ILE A 50 5.54 11.06 2.98
N GLY A 51 5.12 11.85 1.99
CA GLY A 51 5.70 11.80 0.66
C GLY A 51 7.19 12.11 0.67
N THR A 52 7.58 13.13 1.43
CA THR A 52 8.97 13.51 1.56
C THR A 52 9.79 12.41 2.24
N ARG A 53 9.26 11.82 3.30
CA ARG A 53 9.93 10.76 4.06
C ARG A 53 10.29 9.56 3.18
N TYR A 54 9.42 9.18 2.27
CA TYR A 54 9.63 8.01 1.41
C TYR A 54 10.08 8.36 0.00
N GLY A 55 10.32 9.64 -0.28
CA GLY A 55 10.76 10.08 -1.59
C GLY A 55 9.71 9.88 -2.68
N ILE A 56 8.43 9.99 -2.31
CA ILE A 56 7.32 9.75 -3.25
C ILE A 56 7.05 11.02 -4.05
N LEU A 57 7.18 10.90 -5.37
CA LEU A 57 6.89 12.00 -6.31
C LEU A 57 5.56 11.81 -7.03
N SER A 58 4.99 10.62 -6.97
CA SER A 58 3.72 10.30 -7.62
C SER A 58 2.93 9.29 -6.80
N THR A 59 1.62 9.25 -7.01
CA THR A 59 0.72 8.30 -6.36
C THR A 59 0.08 7.40 -7.42
N PRO A 60 -0.39 6.21 -7.04
CA PRO A 60 -0.34 5.62 -5.70
C PRO A 60 1.05 5.06 -5.35
N ALA A 61 1.29 4.88 -4.07
CA ALA A 61 2.48 4.20 -3.58
C ALA A 61 2.09 3.30 -2.41
N ILE A 62 2.73 2.15 -2.30
CA ILE A 62 2.42 1.17 -1.27
C ILE A 62 3.61 1.05 -0.34
N ILE A 63 3.37 1.29 0.95
CA ILE A 63 4.37 1.19 1.99
C ILE A 63 3.99 0.03 2.90
N ILE A 64 4.93 -0.88 3.15
CA ILE A 64 4.71 -2.04 4.00
C ILE A 64 5.73 -2.01 5.12
N ASN A 65 5.25 -1.93 6.37
CA ASN A 65 6.09 -1.87 7.57
C ASN A 65 7.19 -0.80 7.47
N ASP A 66 6.78 0.42 7.12
CA ASP A 66 7.65 1.60 6.99
C ASP A 66 8.66 1.53 5.85
N LYS A 67 8.48 0.61 4.90
CA LYS A 67 9.35 0.51 3.73
C LYS A 67 8.53 0.67 2.46
N LEU A 68 9.04 1.46 1.53
CA LEU A 68 8.40 1.63 0.23
C LEU A 68 8.51 0.31 -0.55
N ALA A 69 7.36 -0.31 -0.81
CA ALA A 69 7.30 -1.60 -1.51
C ALA A 69 6.98 -1.43 -2.99
N PHE A 70 6.04 -0.56 -3.33
CA PHE A 70 5.61 -0.37 -4.71
C PHE A 70 5.37 1.10 -5.02
N ARG A 71 5.68 1.47 -6.25
CA ARG A 71 5.32 2.76 -6.83
C ARG A 71 4.33 2.48 -7.96
N GLY A 72 3.12 3.05 -7.86
CA GLY A 72 2.05 2.78 -8.80
C GLY A 72 1.18 1.63 -8.33
N VAL A 73 0.27 1.17 -9.20
CA VAL A 73 -0.65 0.08 -8.87
C VAL A 73 0.14 -1.24 -8.81
N PRO A 74 0.17 -1.91 -7.65
CA PRO A 74 0.93 -3.16 -7.53
C PRO A 74 0.23 -4.29 -8.29
N LYS A 75 1.01 -5.21 -8.83
CA LYS A 75 0.47 -6.44 -9.40
C LYS A 75 0.08 -7.36 -8.26
N GLU A 76 -1.07 -8.00 -8.39
CA GLU A 76 -1.61 -8.88 -7.37
C GLU A 76 -0.61 -9.96 -6.96
N LYS A 77 0.02 -10.60 -7.94
CA LYS A 77 0.99 -11.66 -7.68
C LYS A 77 2.23 -11.14 -6.94
N ALA A 78 2.74 -9.97 -7.34
CA ALA A 78 3.91 -9.37 -6.71
C ALA A 78 3.60 -8.93 -5.27
N LEU A 79 2.43 -8.35 -5.06
CA LEU A 79 2.01 -7.92 -3.73
C LEU A 79 1.85 -9.12 -2.79
N ARG A 80 1.20 -10.19 -3.27
CA ARG A 80 1.04 -11.41 -2.49
C ARG A 80 2.38 -12.01 -2.10
N LYS A 81 3.32 -12.06 -3.04
CA LYS A 81 4.65 -12.61 -2.80
C LYS A 81 5.41 -11.84 -1.73
N ILE A 82 5.34 -10.51 -1.77
CA ILE A 82 6.00 -9.68 -0.76
C ILE A 82 5.35 -9.88 0.61
N LEU A 83 4.02 -9.91 0.68
CA LEU A 83 3.33 -10.10 1.95
C LEU A 83 3.65 -11.47 2.57
N GLU A 84 3.79 -12.50 1.75
CA GLU A 84 4.14 -13.83 2.24
C GLU A 84 5.58 -13.92 2.74
N SER A 85 6.45 -12.97 2.36
CA SER A 85 7.84 -12.96 2.79
C SER A 85 8.08 -12.23 4.12
N PHE A 86 7.07 -11.59 4.67
CA PHE A 86 7.21 -10.91 5.97
C PHE A 86 7.03 -11.83 7.16
#